data_bb8be33471edb3a3745320fe5fbe797a
#
_entry.id   bb8be33471edb3a3745320fe5fbe797a
#
_cell.length_a   1.000
_cell.length_b   1.000
_cell.length_c   1.000
_cell.angle_alpha   90.00
_cell.angle_beta   90.00
_cell.angle_gamma   90.00
#
_symmetry.space_group_name_H-M   'P 1'
#
loop_
_entity.id
_entity.type
_entity.pdbx_description
1 polymer ?
#
loop_
_entity_poly.entity_id
_entity_poly.type
_entity_poly.pdbx_seq_one_letter_code
_entity_poly.pdbx_strand_id
1 'polypeptide(L)'
;LSGDNTTRFHSLQQDYNLHLHFIDMKDKYTDFPVGSKWSAATYYRLGLAGELPATVERALYVDIDTIFNRDISPMYESEFGDCLIAGVFTTEDLSEESFSRWKREMNLDRDSIYINAGVILYHIGRIREERFESQVFSWAKNNIHRLSWQDQDILNVCYQQRILLLHPMWNICDGAIWSIRWEGVKSFRNNPLKPADLLEAARRPGIIHYWGHPKPWHPNSIRQDY
;
A
#
# COMPACT_ATOMS: atom_id res chain seq x y z
N LEU A 1 -15.84 -4.61 -13.19
CA LEU A 1 -16.50 -3.30 -13.24
C LEU A 1 -17.91 -3.47 -13.84
N SER A 2 -18.91 -2.70 -13.33
CA SER A 2 -20.20 -2.59 -14.00
C SER A 2 -20.05 -1.82 -15.31
N GLY A 3 -20.97 -2.01 -16.27
CA GLY A 3 -20.93 -1.29 -17.55
C GLY A 3 -20.92 0.24 -17.37
N ASP A 4 -21.67 0.77 -16.40
CA ASP A 4 -21.70 2.20 -16.08
C ASP A 4 -20.34 2.74 -15.61
N ASN A 5 -19.63 1.96 -14.79
CA ASN A 5 -18.30 2.36 -14.33
C ASN A 5 -17.29 2.34 -15.46
N THR A 6 -17.37 1.36 -16.36
CA THR A 6 -16.50 1.30 -17.54
C THR A 6 -16.68 2.54 -18.43
N THR A 7 -17.93 2.95 -18.67
CA THR A 7 -18.24 4.17 -19.45
C THR A 7 -17.66 5.42 -18.79
N ARG A 8 -17.76 5.55 -17.47
CA ARG A 8 -17.17 6.68 -16.73
C ARG A 8 -15.64 6.73 -16.85
N PHE A 9 -14.97 5.58 -16.77
CA PHE A 9 -13.52 5.54 -16.97
C PHE A 9 -13.11 5.91 -18.39
N HIS A 10 -13.87 5.52 -19.41
CA HIS A 10 -13.59 5.93 -20.79
C HIS A 10 -13.76 7.43 -21.01
N SER A 11 -14.72 8.10 -20.33
CA SER A 11 -14.82 9.55 -20.40
C SER A 11 -13.59 10.26 -19.80
N LEU A 12 -13.07 9.77 -18.67
CA LEU A 12 -11.84 10.31 -18.08
C LEU A 12 -10.63 10.21 -19.01
N GLN A 13 -10.55 9.15 -19.82
CA GLN A 13 -9.48 9.00 -20.81
C GLN A 13 -9.47 10.14 -21.82
N GLN A 14 -10.63 10.62 -22.24
CA GLN A 14 -10.77 11.72 -23.18
C GLN A 14 -10.44 13.08 -22.53
N ASP A 15 -10.91 13.27 -21.28
CA ASP A 15 -10.78 14.54 -20.57
C ASP A 15 -9.35 14.81 -20.09
N TYR A 16 -8.59 13.76 -19.75
CA TYR A 16 -7.31 13.87 -19.05
C TYR A 16 -6.12 13.24 -19.80
N ASN A 17 -6.25 12.89 -21.08
CA ASN A 17 -5.18 12.24 -21.86
C ASN A 17 -4.60 11.01 -21.18
N LEU A 18 -5.45 10.16 -20.62
CA LEU A 18 -5.06 8.93 -19.94
C LEU A 18 -5.11 7.75 -20.90
N HIS A 19 -4.21 6.79 -20.71
CA HIS A 19 -4.28 5.47 -21.35
C HIS A 19 -4.78 4.44 -20.33
N LEU A 20 -6.00 3.94 -20.51
CA LEU A 20 -6.63 2.99 -19.61
C LEU A 20 -6.47 1.56 -20.13
N HIS A 21 -5.97 0.68 -19.27
CA HIS A 21 -5.90 -0.75 -19.48
C HIS A 21 -6.71 -1.46 -18.41
N PHE A 22 -7.66 -2.30 -18.81
CA PHE A 22 -8.46 -3.11 -17.89
C PHE A 22 -7.90 -4.54 -17.86
N ILE A 23 -7.50 -5.00 -16.66
CA ILE A 23 -7.01 -6.36 -16.45
C ILE A 23 -8.09 -7.10 -15.67
N ASP A 24 -8.60 -8.19 -16.24
CA ASP A 24 -9.59 -9.03 -15.57
C ASP A 24 -8.89 -10.01 -14.62
N MET A 25 -9.11 -9.82 -13.32
CA MET A 25 -8.54 -10.63 -12.26
C MET A 25 -9.59 -11.55 -11.59
N LYS A 26 -10.81 -11.66 -12.16
CA LYS A 26 -11.98 -12.25 -11.50
C LYS A 26 -11.75 -13.66 -10.95
N ASP A 27 -11.05 -14.50 -11.69
CA ASP A 27 -10.85 -15.90 -11.32
C ASP A 27 -9.47 -16.17 -10.72
N LYS A 28 -8.71 -15.10 -10.43
CA LYS A 28 -7.40 -15.21 -9.82
C LYS A 28 -7.50 -15.17 -8.30
N TYR A 29 -6.64 -15.95 -7.66
CA TYR A 29 -6.52 -16.00 -6.19
C TYR A 29 -7.78 -16.50 -5.47
N THR A 30 -8.63 -17.26 -6.15
CA THR A 30 -9.84 -17.85 -5.55
C THR A 30 -9.55 -18.83 -4.42
N ASP A 31 -8.35 -19.42 -4.43
CA ASP A 31 -7.87 -20.34 -3.39
C ASP A 31 -7.35 -19.62 -2.13
N PHE A 32 -7.26 -18.28 -2.19
CA PHE A 32 -6.81 -17.49 -1.05
C PHE A 32 -7.99 -17.16 -0.14
N PRO A 33 -7.89 -17.42 1.17
CA PRO A 33 -8.96 -17.13 2.10
C PRO A 33 -9.21 -15.63 2.18
N VAL A 34 -10.47 -15.27 2.11
CA VAL A 34 -10.94 -13.91 2.34
C VAL A 34 -11.66 -13.85 3.67
N GLY A 35 -11.23 -12.96 4.55
CA GLY A 35 -11.95 -12.67 5.79
C GLY A 35 -13.24 -11.88 5.51
N SER A 36 -14.09 -11.75 6.51
CA SER A 36 -15.36 -11.03 6.40
C SER A 36 -15.23 -9.55 5.97
N LYS A 37 -14.04 -8.96 6.08
CA LYS A 37 -13.74 -7.55 5.80
C LYS A 37 -13.07 -7.30 4.45
N TRP A 38 -12.54 -8.33 3.79
CA TRP A 38 -11.75 -8.21 2.57
C TRP A 38 -12.30 -9.10 1.47
N SER A 39 -12.02 -8.75 0.23
CA SER A 39 -12.31 -9.56 -0.95
C SER A 39 -11.01 -10.14 -1.53
N ALA A 40 -11.10 -11.10 -2.46
CA ALA A 40 -9.94 -11.62 -3.19
C ALA A 40 -9.14 -10.52 -3.92
N ALA A 41 -9.78 -9.38 -4.19
CA ALA A 41 -9.12 -8.23 -4.82
C ALA A 41 -7.92 -7.68 -4.01
N THR A 42 -7.89 -7.91 -2.69
CA THR A 42 -6.75 -7.53 -1.86
C THR A 42 -5.43 -8.20 -2.31
N TYR A 43 -5.52 -9.40 -2.91
CA TYR A 43 -4.35 -10.15 -3.39
C TYR A 43 -3.91 -9.78 -4.80
N TYR A 44 -4.69 -8.99 -5.56
CA TYR A 44 -4.35 -8.65 -6.95
C TYR A 44 -3.03 -7.91 -7.07
N ARG A 45 -2.68 -7.11 -6.06
CA ARG A 45 -1.40 -6.38 -6.00
C ARG A 45 -0.17 -7.29 -5.91
N LEU A 46 -0.34 -8.55 -5.50
CA LEU A 46 0.77 -9.51 -5.39
C LEU A 46 1.24 -10.05 -6.75
N GLY A 47 0.38 -10.01 -7.77
CA GLY A 47 0.59 -10.60 -9.08
C GLY A 47 0.78 -9.60 -10.22
N LEU A 48 1.17 -8.37 -9.93
CA LEU A 48 1.30 -7.31 -10.94
C LEU A 48 2.37 -7.61 -11.99
N ALA A 49 3.46 -8.25 -11.60
CA ALA A 49 4.56 -8.53 -12.51
C ALA A 49 4.16 -9.50 -13.62
N GLY A 50 3.28 -10.47 -13.31
CA GLY A 50 2.72 -11.40 -14.30
C GLY A 50 1.64 -10.82 -15.20
N GLU A 51 0.93 -9.78 -14.75
CA GLU A 51 -0.24 -9.24 -15.44
C GLU A 51 0.05 -8.00 -16.30
N LEU A 52 1.05 -7.22 -15.93
CA LEU A 52 1.40 -6.02 -16.65
C LEU A 52 2.14 -6.34 -17.96
N PRO A 53 2.05 -5.48 -19.01
CA PRO A 53 2.80 -5.64 -20.24
C PRO A 53 4.31 -5.79 -19.98
N ALA A 54 5.00 -6.59 -20.81
CA ALA A 54 6.44 -6.88 -20.65
C ALA A 54 7.33 -5.61 -20.68
N THR A 55 6.85 -4.55 -21.30
CA THR A 55 7.56 -3.26 -21.40
C THR A 55 7.46 -2.39 -20.13
N VAL A 56 6.63 -2.79 -19.16
CA VAL A 56 6.47 -2.05 -17.90
C VAL A 56 7.57 -2.45 -16.94
N GLU A 57 8.46 -1.50 -16.63
CA GLU A 57 9.59 -1.68 -15.72
C GLU A 57 9.28 -1.26 -14.28
N ARG A 58 8.35 -0.30 -14.12
CA ARG A 58 7.90 0.21 -12.81
C ARG A 58 6.40 0.36 -12.80
N ALA A 59 5.76 0.09 -11.67
CA ALA A 59 4.34 0.32 -11.48
C ALA A 59 4.05 0.88 -10.09
N LEU A 60 3.23 1.91 -10.01
CA LEU A 60 2.69 2.39 -8.75
C LEU A 60 1.30 1.76 -8.54
N TYR A 61 1.18 0.92 -7.54
CA TYR A 61 -0.10 0.45 -7.05
C TYR A 61 -0.67 1.45 -6.05
N VAL A 62 -1.94 1.74 -6.17
CA VAL A 62 -2.67 2.58 -5.20
C VAL A 62 -4.05 2.00 -4.91
N ASP A 63 -4.46 2.05 -3.66
CA ASP A 63 -5.83 1.75 -3.26
C ASP A 63 -6.77 2.85 -3.76
N ILE A 64 -8.02 2.47 -4.06
CA ILE A 64 -9.03 3.39 -4.63
C ILE A 64 -9.48 4.50 -3.67
N ASP A 65 -9.12 4.41 -2.41
CA ASP A 65 -9.43 5.37 -1.35
C ASP A 65 -8.24 6.30 -1.03
N THR A 66 -7.51 6.68 -2.07
CA THR A 66 -6.39 7.62 -2.02
C THR A 66 -6.68 8.90 -2.78
N ILE A 67 -6.11 10.02 -2.32
CA ILE A 67 -6.12 11.31 -3.02
C ILE A 67 -4.69 11.80 -3.20
N PHE A 68 -4.36 12.20 -4.42
CA PHE A 68 -3.07 12.77 -4.79
C PHE A 68 -3.12 14.30 -4.71
N ASN A 69 -2.31 14.88 -3.84
CA ASN A 69 -2.22 16.33 -3.64
C ASN A 69 -0.98 16.95 -4.27
N ARG A 70 -0.10 16.14 -4.85
CA ARG A 70 1.17 16.59 -5.42
C ARG A 70 1.56 15.77 -6.64
N ASP A 71 2.48 16.30 -7.40
CA ASP A 71 3.23 15.57 -8.39
C ASP A 71 3.95 14.40 -7.73
N ILE A 72 3.71 13.20 -8.25
CA ILE A 72 4.29 11.94 -7.75
C ILE A 72 5.62 11.58 -8.40
N SER A 73 6.06 12.33 -9.41
CA SER A 73 7.30 12.05 -10.14
C SER A 73 8.50 11.86 -9.20
N PRO A 74 8.71 12.69 -8.16
CA PRO A 74 9.83 12.49 -7.24
C PRO A 74 9.79 11.16 -6.49
N MET A 75 8.60 10.63 -6.19
CA MET A 75 8.44 9.31 -5.60
C MET A 75 8.65 8.21 -6.63
N TYR A 76 8.03 8.37 -7.82
CA TYR A 76 8.09 7.38 -8.88
C TYR A 76 9.51 7.14 -9.41
N GLU A 77 10.33 8.19 -9.42
CA GLU A 77 11.71 8.18 -9.87
C GLU A 77 12.71 7.73 -8.79
N SER A 78 12.24 7.36 -7.59
CA SER A 78 13.10 6.93 -6.49
C SER A 78 14.05 5.81 -6.92
N GLU A 79 15.30 5.90 -6.48
CA GLU A 79 16.31 4.90 -6.74
C GLU A 79 16.13 3.68 -5.82
N PHE A 80 15.83 2.54 -6.39
CA PHE A 80 15.53 1.32 -5.64
C PHE A 80 16.76 0.67 -4.98
N GLY A 81 17.98 0.96 -5.43
CA GLY A 81 19.15 0.18 -5.02
C GLY A 81 18.90 -1.31 -5.25
N ASP A 82 19.02 -2.13 -4.20
CA ASP A 82 18.72 -3.57 -4.27
C ASP A 82 17.27 -3.91 -3.93
N CYS A 83 16.41 -2.90 -3.69
CA CYS A 83 15.03 -3.11 -3.33
C CYS A 83 14.16 -3.50 -4.53
N LEU A 84 13.07 -4.20 -4.26
CA LEU A 84 12.09 -4.65 -5.25
C LEU A 84 10.79 -3.86 -5.17
N ILE A 85 10.46 -3.39 -3.98
CA ILE A 85 9.29 -2.54 -3.73
C ILE A 85 9.69 -1.33 -2.90
N ALA A 86 8.90 -0.27 -3.00
CA ALA A 86 9.01 0.90 -2.13
C ALA A 86 7.64 1.24 -1.53
N GLY A 87 7.63 1.62 -0.25
CA GLY A 87 6.40 1.95 0.45
C GLY A 87 6.64 2.78 1.70
N VAL A 88 5.58 3.24 2.32
CA VAL A 88 5.62 4.05 3.54
C VAL A 88 5.38 3.17 4.75
N PHE A 89 6.17 3.35 5.79
CA PHE A 89 5.92 2.68 7.08
C PHE A 89 4.50 2.96 7.55
N THR A 90 3.81 1.94 8.03
CA THR A 90 2.43 2.14 8.50
C THR A 90 2.37 3.15 9.63
N THR A 91 1.43 4.08 9.53
CA THR A 91 1.13 5.05 10.59
C THR A 91 -0.06 4.61 11.46
N GLU A 92 -0.48 3.34 11.34
CA GLU A 92 -1.45 2.76 12.27
C GLU A 92 -0.86 2.67 13.66
N ASP A 93 -1.70 2.94 14.66
CA ASP A 93 -1.36 2.78 16.07
C ASP A 93 -1.37 1.28 16.45
N LEU A 94 -0.38 0.56 15.92
CA LEU A 94 -0.11 -0.79 16.37
C LEU A 94 0.63 -0.67 17.70
N SER A 95 0.03 -1.15 18.78
CA SER A 95 0.74 -1.18 20.06
C SER A 95 2.08 -1.91 19.87
N GLU A 96 3.13 -1.43 20.51
CA GLU A 96 4.47 -2.04 20.42
C GLU A 96 4.43 -3.54 20.73
N GLU A 97 3.58 -3.96 21.66
CA GLU A 97 3.41 -5.35 22.02
C GLU A 97 2.78 -6.17 20.87
N SER A 98 1.72 -5.66 20.24
CA SER A 98 1.05 -6.34 19.12
C SER A 98 1.99 -6.48 17.93
N PHE A 99 2.76 -5.43 17.62
CA PHE A 99 3.70 -5.44 16.51
C PHE A 99 4.90 -6.36 16.79
N SER A 100 5.44 -6.34 18.00
CA SER A 100 6.52 -7.23 18.43
C SER A 100 6.08 -8.69 18.43
N ARG A 101 4.84 -8.98 18.82
CA ARG A 101 4.25 -10.33 18.76
C ARG A 101 4.14 -10.79 17.31
N TRP A 102 3.57 -9.96 16.42
CA TRP A 102 3.44 -10.28 15.00
C TRP A 102 4.82 -10.56 14.36
N LYS A 103 5.85 -9.73 14.63
CA LYS A 103 7.22 -10.00 14.15
C LYS A 103 7.72 -11.36 14.57
N ARG A 104 7.53 -11.75 15.85
CA ARG A 104 7.93 -13.08 16.33
C ARG A 104 7.16 -14.20 15.65
N GLU A 105 5.85 -14.06 15.49
CA GLU A 105 5.00 -15.04 14.81
C GLU A 105 5.38 -15.24 13.34
N MET A 106 5.81 -14.18 12.68
CA MET A 106 6.28 -14.20 11.29
C MET A 106 7.78 -14.52 11.15
N ASN A 107 8.47 -14.74 12.27
CA ASN A 107 9.91 -15.02 12.32
C ASN A 107 10.75 -13.88 11.70
N LEU A 108 10.40 -12.65 12.02
CA LEU A 108 11.06 -11.43 11.54
C LEU A 108 11.98 -10.83 12.61
N ASP A 109 13.02 -10.16 12.18
CA ASP A 109 13.92 -9.43 13.06
C ASP A 109 13.20 -8.27 13.77
N ARG A 110 13.74 -7.88 14.94
CA ARG A 110 13.18 -6.78 15.73
C ARG A 110 13.10 -5.48 14.92
N ASP A 111 14.10 -5.22 14.10
CA ASP A 111 14.23 -3.99 13.32
C ASP A 111 13.53 -4.06 11.95
N SER A 112 12.80 -5.14 11.70
CA SER A 112 12.01 -5.29 10.49
C SER A 112 11.02 -4.14 10.33
N ILE A 113 10.97 -3.57 9.13
CA ILE A 113 10.00 -2.53 8.77
C ILE A 113 8.67 -3.14 8.38
N TYR A 114 7.60 -2.36 8.49
CA TYR A 114 6.25 -2.77 8.09
C TYR A 114 5.58 -1.63 7.35
N ILE A 115 5.47 -1.77 6.04
CA ILE A 115 4.85 -0.77 5.18
C ILE A 115 3.35 -1.02 5.02
N ASN A 116 2.60 0.06 4.84
CA ASN A 116 1.19 -0.04 4.46
C ASN A 116 1.06 -0.42 2.98
N ALA A 117 0.18 -1.37 2.67
CA ALA A 117 0.04 -1.95 1.33
C ALA A 117 -0.76 -1.08 0.34
N GLY A 118 -1.38 0.01 0.78
CA GLY A 118 -2.26 0.82 -0.07
C GLY A 118 -1.56 1.74 -1.07
N VAL A 119 -0.26 1.98 -0.92
CA VAL A 119 0.57 2.71 -1.88
C VAL A 119 1.92 2.02 -1.96
N ILE A 120 2.18 1.33 -3.06
CA ILE A 120 3.41 0.55 -3.30
C ILE A 120 3.97 0.86 -4.67
N LEU A 121 5.21 1.28 -4.74
CA LEU A 121 5.95 1.36 -5.98
C LEU A 121 6.73 0.06 -6.19
N TYR A 122 6.54 -0.59 -7.35
CA TYR A 122 7.16 -1.87 -7.70
C TYR A 122 8.25 -1.68 -8.75
N HIS A 123 9.38 -2.36 -8.58
CA HIS A 123 10.39 -2.56 -9.62
C HIS A 123 10.03 -3.83 -10.43
N ILE A 124 9.07 -3.69 -11.33
CA ILE A 124 8.46 -4.82 -12.08
C ILE A 124 9.52 -5.61 -12.87
N GLY A 125 10.45 -4.91 -13.55
CA GLY A 125 11.51 -5.55 -14.32
C GLY A 125 12.31 -6.52 -13.47
N ARG A 126 12.83 -6.07 -12.32
CA ARG A 126 13.65 -6.92 -11.45
C ARG A 126 12.84 -8.04 -10.78
N ILE A 127 11.59 -7.79 -10.41
CA ILE A 127 10.71 -8.83 -9.86
C ILE A 127 10.53 -9.97 -10.86
N ARG A 128 10.43 -9.66 -12.16
CA ARG A 128 10.37 -10.66 -13.24
C ARG A 128 11.69 -11.40 -13.42
N GLU A 129 12.81 -10.67 -13.52
CA GLU A 129 14.15 -11.24 -13.68
C GLU A 129 14.45 -12.25 -12.57
N GLU A 130 14.16 -11.90 -11.33
CA GLU A 130 14.38 -12.74 -10.15
C GLU A 130 13.28 -13.80 -9.94
N ARG A 131 12.23 -13.80 -10.74
CA ARG A 131 11.02 -14.65 -10.55
C ARG A 131 10.45 -14.56 -9.14
N PHE A 132 10.55 -13.37 -8.55
CA PHE A 132 10.27 -13.17 -7.13
C PHE A 132 8.78 -13.35 -6.81
N GLU A 133 7.90 -13.00 -7.72
CA GLU A 133 6.45 -13.19 -7.58
C GLU A 133 6.06 -14.65 -7.28
N SER A 134 6.73 -15.62 -7.94
CA SER A 134 6.51 -17.04 -7.67
C SER A 134 6.87 -17.45 -6.25
N GLN A 135 7.92 -16.83 -5.69
CA GLN A 135 8.35 -17.07 -4.30
C GLN A 135 7.31 -16.49 -3.32
N VAL A 136 6.78 -15.28 -3.61
CA VAL A 136 5.71 -14.64 -2.83
C VAL A 136 4.47 -15.54 -2.76
N PHE A 137 4.03 -16.06 -3.91
CA PHE A 137 2.86 -16.95 -3.95
C PHE A 137 3.09 -18.29 -3.26
N SER A 138 4.27 -18.86 -3.41
CA SER A 138 4.62 -20.12 -2.71
C SER A 138 4.61 -19.92 -1.20
N TRP A 139 5.20 -18.83 -0.72
CA TRP A 139 5.19 -18.50 0.70
C TRP A 139 3.76 -18.24 1.21
N ALA A 140 2.98 -17.45 0.49
CA ALA A 140 1.61 -17.10 0.87
C ALA A 140 0.72 -18.33 1.03
N LYS A 141 0.75 -19.28 0.08
CA LYS A 141 -0.03 -20.53 0.14
C LYS A 141 0.26 -21.33 1.42
N ASN A 142 1.51 -21.36 1.84
CA ASN A 142 1.92 -22.14 3.00
C ASN A 142 1.66 -21.45 4.34
N ASN A 143 1.47 -20.11 4.35
CA ASN A 143 1.41 -19.32 5.58
C ASN A 143 0.09 -18.54 5.76
N ILE A 144 -0.85 -18.67 4.84
CA ILE A 144 -2.06 -17.85 4.81
C ILE A 144 -2.91 -17.90 6.08
N HIS A 145 -2.85 -19.02 6.81
CA HIS A 145 -3.54 -19.22 8.09
C HIS A 145 -2.95 -18.41 9.25
N ARG A 146 -1.75 -17.82 9.07
CA ARG A 146 -1.03 -17.01 10.07
C ARG A 146 -1.23 -15.51 9.89
N LEU A 147 -1.83 -15.10 8.77
CA LEU A 147 -1.95 -13.69 8.39
C LEU A 147 -3.00 -12.97 9.22
N SER A 148 -2.67 -11.78 9.68
CA SER A 148 -3.58 -10.84 10.35
C SER A 148 -4.11 -9.78 9.39
N TRP A 149 -3.26 -9.32 8.48
CA TRP A 149 -3.51 -8.23 7.53
C TRP A 149 -3.33 -8.69 6.07
N GLN A 150 -3.66 -9.95 5.78
CA GLN A 150 -3.77 -10.52 4.44
C GLN A 150 -2.52 -10.20 3.56
N ASP A 151 -2.75 -9.52 2.43
CA ASP A 151 -1.73 -9.12 1.45
C ASP A 151 -0.64 -8.22 2.05
N GLN A 152 -0.98 -7.36 3.01
CA GLN A 152 -0.01 -6.49 3.67
C GLN A 152 1.04 -7.29 4.44
N ASP A 153 0.62 -8.35 5.17
CA ASP A 153 1.55 -9.26 5.84
C ASP A 153 2.43 -10.00 4.83
N ILE A 154 1.85 -10.50 3.74
CA ILE A 154 2.59 -11.20 2.68
C ILE A 154 3.68 -10.29 2.11
N LEU A 155 3.34 -9.05 1.75
CA LEU A 155 4.30 -8.08 1.22
C LEU A 155 5.42 -7.83 2.23
N ASN A 156 5.07 -7.54 3.46
CA ASN A 156 6.05 -7.19 4.49
C ASN A 156 6.97 -8.36 4.88
N VAL A 157 6.49 -9.59 4.83
CA VAL A 157 7.33 -10.76 5.12
C VAL A 157 8.19 -11.13 3.92
N CYS A 158 7.60 -11.25 2.74
CA CYS A 158 8.33 -11.73 1.58
C CYS A 158 9.39 -10.75 1.08
N TYR A 159 9.11 -9.44 1.14
CA TYR A 159 10.03 -8.40 0.66
C TYR A 159 10.93 -7.80 1.74
N GLN A 160 10.95 -8.31 2.96
CA GLN A 160 11.59 -7.76 4.17
C GLN A 160 12.86 -6.92 3.95
N GLN A 161 13.90 -7.50 3.34
CA GLN A 161 15.18 -6.85 3.08
C GLN A 161 15.25 -6.16 1.71
N ARG A 162 14.14 -6.14 1.00
CA ARG A 162 14.02 -5.63 -0.38
C ARG A 162 12.97 -4.50 -0.47
N ILE A 163 12.71 -3.82 0.67
CA ILE A 163 11.79 -2.70 0.77
C ILE A 163 12.57 -1.39 0.90
N LEU A 164 12.36 -0.46 -0.05
CA LEU A 164 12.78 0.92 0.08
C LEU A 164 11.75 1.70 0.88
N LEU A 165 12.17 2.29 2.00
CA LEU A 165 11.25 3.11 2.81
C LEU A 165 11.12 4.50 2.20
N LEU A 166 9.89 4.87 1.85
CA LEU A 166 9.54 6.19 1.33
C LEU A 166 9.21 7.18 2.45
N HIS A 167 9.32 8.48 2.12
CA HIS A 167 8.88 9.54 3.03
C HIS A 167 7.38 9.41 3.34
N PRO A 168 6.93 9.62 4.60
CA PRO A 168 5.54 9.39 5.01
C PRO A 168 4.51 10.25 4.27
N MET A 169 4.91 11.34 3.64
CA MET A 169 4.01 12.14 2.82
C MET A 169 3.37 11.36 1.65
N TRP A 170 3.98 10.25 1.22
CA TRP A 170 3.52 9.46 0.07
C TRP A 170 2.47 8.39 0.39
N ASN A 171 2.12 8.23 1.65
CA ASN A 171 1.00 7.38 2.09
C ASN A 171 0.65 7.69 3.54
N ILE A 172 0.13 8.89 3.79
CA ILE A 172 -0.27 9.28 5.13
C ILE A 172 -1.79 9.10 5.29
N CYS A 173 -2.20 8.46 6.40
CA CYS A 173 -3.63 8.30 6.67
C CYS A 173 -4.23 9.59 7.22
N ASP A 174 -5.49 9.82 6.88
CA ASP A 174 -6.26 10.97 7.34
C ASP A 174 -6.33 11.04 8.88
N GLY A 175 -6.47 9.89 9.54
CA GLY A 175 -6.44 9.79 11.00
C GLY A 175 -5.10 10.21 11.59
N ALA A 176 -3.97 9.84 10.96
CA ALA A 176 -2.65 10.27 11.39
C ALA A 176 -2.44 11.78 11.19
N ILE A 177 -2.93 12.33 10.07
CA ILE A 177 -2.89 13.80 9.84
C ILE A 177 -3.63 14.51 10.98
N TRP A 178 -4.82 14.02 11.33
CA TRP A 178 -5.62 14.60 12.41
C TRP A 178 -4.88 14.52 13.76
N SER A 179 -4.42 13.32 14.16
CA SER A 179 -3.69 13.13 15.43
C SER A 179 -2.44 14.00 15.50
N ILE A 180 -1.66 14.08 14.43
CA ILE A 180 -0.43 14.89 14.39
C ILE A 180 -0.76 16.38 14.55
N ARG A 181 -1.83 16.87 13.94
CA ARG A 181 -2.24 18.29 14.01
C ARG A 181 -2.74 18.68 15.38
N TRP A 182 -3.48 17.82 16.07
CA TRP A 182 -4.13 18.14 17.34
C TRP A 182 -3.37 17.66 18.57
N GLU A 183 -2.70 16.51 18.50
CA GLU A 183 -2.02 15.88 19.61
C GLU A 183 -0.49 15.94 19.49
N GLY A 184 -0.02 16.28 18.28
CA GLY A 184 1.41 16.28 17.94
C GLY A 184 1.94 14.87 17.68
N VAL A 185 3.22 14.78 17.34
CA VAL A 185 3.88 13.50 16.99
C VAL A 185 4.14 12.56 18.18
N LYS A 186 3.72 12.91 19.38
CA LYS A 186 3.96 12.11 20.59
C LYS A 186 3.27 10.75 20.56
N SER A 187 2.14 10.65 19.87
CA SER A 187 1.40 9.39 19.64
C SER A 187 2.16 8.39 18.75
N PHE A 188 3.19 8.85 18.05
CA PHE A 188 4.00 8.02 17.14
C PHE A 188 5.38 7.67 17.71
N ARG A 189 5.56 7.62 19.02
CA ARG A 189 6.87 7.43 19.69
C ARG A 189 7.59 6.15 19.31
N ASN A 190 6.86 5.11 18.97
CA ASN A 190 7.40 3.79 18.60
C ASN A 190 7.53 3.59 17.10
N ASN A 191 7.25 4.63 16.31
CA ASN A 191 7.36 4.60 14.86
C ASN A 191 8.82 4.96 14.47
N PRO A 192 9.47 4.21 13.57
CA PRO A 192 10.84 4.50 13.11
C PRO A 192 10.96 5.79 12.29
N LEU A 193 9.83 6.38 11.91
CA LEU A 193 9.80 7.63 11.15
C LEU A 193 10.24 8.82 12.03
N LYS A 194 10.99 9.72 11.44
CA LYS A 194 11.44 10.93 12.17
C LYS A 194 10.24 11.83 12.45
N PRO A 195 10.14 12.42 13.66
CA PRO A 195 9.07 13.36 13.99
C PRO A 195 8.93 14.53 13.01
N ALA A 196 10.05 15.02 12.46
CA ALA A 196 10.05 16.10 11.47
C ALA A 196 9.36 15.67 10.16
N ASP A 197 9.61 14.44 9.69
CA ASP A 197 9.03 13.90 8.46
C ASP A 197 7.52 13.68 8.63
N LEU A 198 7.08 13.23 9.81
CA LEU A 198 5.65 13.10 10.14
C LEU A 198 4.93 14.44 10.16
N LEU A 199 5.56 15.46 10.76
CA LEU A 199 5.02 16.84 10.78
C LEU A 199 4.93 17.41 9.37
N GLU A 200 5.93 17.18 8.53
CA GLU A 200 5.91 17.61 7.13
C GLU A 200 4.81 16.89 6.38
N ALA A 201 4.70 15.57 6.50
CA ALA A 201 3.66 14.77 5.86
C ALA A 201 2.25 15.24 6.24
N ALA A 202 2.00 15.54 7.54
CA ALA A 202 0.71 16.04 8.00
C ALA A 202 0.38 17.44 7.49
N ARG A 203 1.38 18.31 7.32
CA ARG A 203 1.20 19.68 6.81
C ARG A 203 1.05 19.72 5.29
N ARG A 204 1.76 18.85 4.59
CA ARG A 204 1.91 18.85 3.13
C ARG A 204 1.84 17.45 2.57
N PRO A 205 0.70 16.73 2.75
CA PRO A 205 0.56 15.37 2.25
C PRO A 205 0.72 15.32 0.73
N GLY A 206 1.46 14.33 0.24
CA GLY A 206 1.57 14.00 -1.17
C GLY A 206 0.42 13.11 -1.60
N ILE A 207 0.24 11.99 -0.88
CA ILE A 207 -0.89 11.08 -1.04
C ILE A 207 -1.56 10.89 0.32
N ILE A 208 -2.86 11.21 0.39
CA ILE A 208 -3.70 10.93 1.56
C ILE A 208 -4.41 9.61 1.30
N HIS A 209 -4.35 8.70 2.26
CA HIS A 209 -5.00 7.41 2.20
C HIS A 209 -6.08 7.28 3.28
N TYR A 210 -7.30 7.05 2.85
CA TYR A 210 -8.47 6.98 3.73
C TYR A 210 -8.81 5.53 4.10
N TRP A 211 -7.88 4.77 4.68
CA TRP A 211 -8.10 3.35 4.97
C TRP A 211 -9.10 3.05 6.11
N GLY A 212 -9.47 4.07 6.89
CA GLY A 212 -10.45 3.93 7.97
C GLY A 212 -11.92 3.98 7.52
N HIS A 213 -12.83 3.77 8.45
CA HIS A 213 -14.26 3.99 8.30
C HIS A 213 -14.78 4.94 9.41
N PRO A 214 -15.76 5.81 9.12
CA PRO A 214 -16.36 6.06 7.79
C PRO A 214 -15.39 6.77 6.84
N LYS A 215 -15.58 6.57 5.53
CA LYS A 215 -14.83 7.30 4.51
C LYS A 215 -15.31 8.76 4.44
N PRO A 216 -14.45 9.72 4.01
CA PRO A 216 -14.84 11.15 3.97
C PRO A 216 -16.06 11.43 3.07
N TRP A 217 -16.30 10.62 2.06
CA TRP A 217 -17.46 10.73 1.18
C TRP A 217 -18.75 10.06 1.72
N HIS A 218 -18.72 9.46 2.91
CA HIS A 218 -19.94 8.94 3.54
C HIS A 218 -20.70 10.07 4.21
N PRO A 219 -22.05 10.10 4.15
CA PRO A 219 -22.86 11.19 4.68
C PRO A 219 -22.65 11.49 6.18
N ASN A 220 -22.25 10.47 6.94
CA ASN A 220 -22.04 10.57 8.40
C ASN A 220 -20.56 10.73 8.77
N SER A 221 -19.70 11.04 7.82
CA SER A 221 -18.28 11.27 8.11
C SER A 221 -18.08 12.62 8.76
N ILE A 222 -17.36 12.63 9.89
CA ILE A 222 -16.89 13.87 10.54
C ILE A 222 -15.58 14.39 9.89
N ARG A 223 -15.06 13.68 8.88
CA ARG A 223 -13.76 13.93 8.23
C ARG A 223 -13.93 14.52 6.82
N GLN A 224 -14.92 15.40 6.64
CA GLN A 224 -15.23 16.00 5.33
C GLN A 224 -14.36 17.23 4.98
N ASP A 225 -13.49 17.67 5.89
CA ASP A 225 -12.75 18.93 5.78
C ASP A 225 -11.34 18.78 5.15
N TYR A 226 -11.12 17.74 4.32
CA TYR A 226 -9.83 17.51 3.65
C TYR A 226 -9.98 17.55 2.12
#